data_484b4d29e88f3d8540a3d077d09d0a92
#
_entry.id   484b4d29e88f3d8540a3d077d09d0a92
#
_cell.length_a   1.000
_cell.length_b   1.000
_cell.length_c   1.000
_cell.angle_alpha   90.00
_cell.angle_beta   90.00
_cell.angle_gamma   90.00
#
_symmetry.space_group_name_H-M   'P 1'
#
loop_
_entity.id
_entity.type
_entity.pdbx_description
1 polymer ?
#
loop_
_entity_poly.entity_id
_entity_poly.type
_entity_poly.pdbx_seq_one_letter_code
_entity_poly.pdbx_strand_id
1 'polypeptide(L)'
;MIKQLKCLLIISIPIFTSSCNGQIQSKSQIENEYDKQNTEKLLAKNIAAYKYGAGDIVTSGYMDRFGNMWFTTLTEGVYRFDGEKFKNFTVKDGLCSNHVNTVMEDNKGLLWFGTDKGLCTYDGSNFENISLPLEHSPSVSPITGLPSRKTQEVLSIIQDKQGIFWIGTIATGAYRYDGETFTSYLRYEGRIQPRDSVYNNVIQSIVEDNDNNIWFTSQTHGGITKYDGKVFTNYNLKDGLPDNMIFSSFKDTDGNLWFGTLDNGLISYKKGIFSYFKEADWQMISCFYQTPSGKLWIGSFREEPVLWFDGEKFNPVSFDTNNKLVELRFMAEDKEGNVWFGGRSSILYRYDGKELKDFTQLKRDN
;
A
#
# COMPACT_ATOMS: atom_id res chain seq x y z
N MET A 1 -11.11 -28.36 75.42
CA MET A 1 -10.61 -29.66 75.11
C MET A 1 -11.71 -30.51 74.50
N ILE A 2 -12.22 -30.21 73.33
CA ILE A 2 -13.27 -31.02 72.71
C ILE A 2 -12.90 -31.13 71.22
N LYS A 3 -12.59 -32.37 70.83
CA LYS A 3 -12.39 -32.78 69.44
C LYS A 3 -13.74 -32.79 68.73
N GLN A 4 -13.88 -32.05 67.63
CA GLN A 4 -15.01 -32.25 66.73
C GLN A 4 -14.57 -33.07 65.51
N LEU A 5 -15.26 -34.20 65.39
CA LEU A 5 -15.27 -35.10 64.27
C LEU A 5 -16.06 -34.45 63.12
N LYS A 6 -15.50 -34.35 61.92
CA LYS A 6 -16.26 -34.01 60.71
C LYS A 6 -16.49 -35.27 59.89
N CYS A 7 -17.78 -35.63 59.82
CA CYS A 7 -18.28 -36.67 58.91
C CYS A 7 -18.09 -36.27 57.45
N LEU A 8 -17.48 -37.14 56.67
CA LEU A 8 -17.48 -37.07 55.18
C LEU A 8 -18.79 -37.74 54.68
N LEU A 9 -19.63 -36.96 54.06
CA LEU A 9 -20.74 -37.48 53.27
C LEU A 9 -20.24 -37.74 51.84
N ILE A 10 -20.21 -39.05 51.49
CA ILE A 10 -19.95 -39.47 50.11
C ILE A 10 -21.31 -39.50 49.39
N ILE A 11 -21.55 -38.55 48.49
CA ILE A 11 -22.67 -38.57 47.55
C ILE A 11 -22.22 -39.26 46.28
N SER A 12 -22.66 -40.43 46.00
CA SER A 12 -22.49 -41.12 44.72
C SER A 12 -23.45 -40.54 43.68
N ILE A 13 -22.91 -39.92 42.68
CA ILE A 13 -23.65 -39.46 41.49
C ILE A 13 -23.53 -40.56 40.42
N PRO A 14 -24.63 -41.02 39.83
CA PRO A 14 -24.57 -42.01 38.75
C PRO A 14 -24.00 -41.37 37.48
N ILE A 15 -23.00 -42.03 36.90
CA ILE A 15 -22.40 -41.65 35.60
C ILE A 15 -23.39 -42.08 34.51
N PHE A 16 -24.07 -41.08 33.91
CA PHE A 16 -24.72 -41.27 32.64
C PHE A 16 -23.67 -41.15 31.52
N THR A 17 -23.32 -42.25 30.90
CA THR A 17 -22.51 -42.25 29.65
C THR A 17 -23.42 -41.92 28.48
N SER A 18 -23.48 -40.65 28.10
CA SER A 18 -23.91 -40.27 26.76
C SER A 18 -22.64 -40.04 25.92
N SER A 19 -22.43 -40.92 24.96
CA SER A 19 -21.36 -40.76 23.96
C SER A 19 -21.70 -39.62 23.02
N CYS A 20 -21.21 -38.43 23.33
CA CYS A 20 -21.05 -37.35 22.32
C CYS A 20 -19.61 -37.38 21.82
N ASN A 21 -19.41 -37.86 20.60
CA ASN A 21 -18.16 -37.65 19.85
C ASN A 21 -18.02 -36.17 19.50
N GLY A 22 -17.73 -35.33 20.49
CA GLY A 22 -17.25 -33.98 20.29
C GLY A 22 -15.73 -34.02 20.38
N GLN A 23 -15.05 -33.94 19.24
CA GLN A 23 -13.62 -33.64 19.24
C GLN A 23 -13.40 -32.33 19.98
N ILE A 24 -12.71 -32.38 21.12
CA ILE A 24 -12.25 -31.18 21.82
C ILE A 24 -11.13 -30.57 20.95
N GLN A 25 -11.48 -29.58 20.15
CA GLN A 25 -10.47 -28.78 19.43
C GLN A 25 -9.54 -28.11 20.45
N SER A 26 -8.25 -28.22 20.25
CA SER A 26 -7.27 -27.53 21.09
C SER A 26 -7.47 -26.01 21.00
N LYS A 27 -7.16 -25.29 22.08
CA LYS A 27 -7.21 -23.83 22.09
C LYS A 27 -6.48 -23.20 20.91
N SER A 28 -5.38 -23.80 20.46
CA SER A 28 -4.61 -23.41 19.26
C SER A 28 -5.36 -23.64 17.94
N GLN A 29 -6.23 -24.65 17.84
CA GLN A 29 -7.05 -24.89 16.65
C GLN A 29 -8.20 -23.89 16.54
N ILE A 30 -8.84 -23.55 17.64
CA ILE A 30 -9.91 -22.53 17.70
C ILE A 30 -9.33 -21.14 17.39
N GLU A 31 -8.18 -20.82 17.95
CA GLU A 31 -7.48 -19.56 17.68
C GLU A 31 -7.01 -19.44 16.22
N ASN A 32 -6.53 -20.54 15.62
CA ASN A 32 -6.16 -20.57 14.18
C ASN A 32 -7.38 -20.44 13.25
N GLU A 33 -8.52 -21.04 13.57
CA GLU A 33 -9.76 -20.87 12.80
C GLU A 33 -10.32 -19.45 12.90
N TYR A 34 -10.29 -18.85 14.09
CA TYR A 34 -10.73 -17.47 14.30
C TYR A 34 -9.88 -16.47 13.53
N ASP A 35 -8.55 -16.64 13.52
CA ASP A 35 -7.65 -15.79 12.75
C ASP A 35 -7.79 -16.00 11.25
N LYS A 36 -7.98 -17.25 10.81
CA LYS A 36 -8.22 -17.56 9.39
C LYS A 36 -9.50 -16.91 8.90
N GLN A 37 -10.61 -17.01 9.66
CA GLN A 37 -11.88 -16.38 9.30
C GLN A 37 -11.79 -14.84 9.30
N ASN A 38 -11.07 -14.23 10.24
CA ASN A 38 -10.86 -12.80 10.26
C ASN A 38 -9.96 -12.34 9.10
N THR A 39 -8.91 -13.08 8.80
CA THR A 39 -8.04 -12.81 7.65
C THR A 39 -8.81 -12.95 6.34
N GLU A 40 -9.61 -14.00 6.16
CA GLU A 40 -10.47 -14.18 4.99
C GLU A 40 -11.52 -13.07 4.87
N LYS A 41 -12.11 -12.63 5.99
CA LYS A 41 -13.10 -11.55 6.03
C LYS A 41 -12.48 -10.19 5.72
N LEU A 42 -11.26 -9.91 6.21
CA LEU A 42 -10.50 -8.71 5.85
C LEU A 42 -10.08 -8.73 4.37
N LEU A 43 -9.64 -9.88 3.88
CA LEU A 43 -9.29 -10.05 2.47
C LEU A 43 -10.50 -9.90 1.56
N ALA A 44 -11.63 -10.55 1.92
CA ALA A 44 -12.89 -10.39 1.19
C ALA A 44 -13.35 -8.93 1.21
N LYS A 45 -13.19 -8.22 2.33
CA LYS A 45 -13.47 -6.79 2.44
C LYS A 45 -12.52 -5.95 1.56
N ASN A 46 -11.23 -6.30 1.51
CA ASN A 46 -10.25 -5.61 0.67
C ASN A 46 -10.44 -5.94 -0.82
N ILE A 47 -10.67 -7.22 -1.18
CA ILE A 47 -11.00 -7.64 -2.56
C ILE A 47 -12.34 -7.04 -2.99
N ALA A 48 -13.32 -6.93 -2.09
CA ALA A 48 -14.58 -6.27 -2.35
C ALA A 48 -14.36 -4.76 -2.57
N ALA A 49 -13.46 -4.10 -1.82
CA ALA A 49 -13.09 -2.72 -2.07
C ALA A 49 -12.48 -2.50 -3.47
N TYR A 50 -11.78 -3.50 -4.02
CA TYR A 50 -11.31 -3.50 -5.42
C TYR A 50 -12.41 -3.82 -6.44
N LYS A 51 -13.52 -4.43 -6.05
CA LYS A 51 -14.61 -4.86 -6.97
C LYS A 51 -15.80 -3.90 -7.04
N TYR A 52 -15.94 -2.96 -6.11
CA TYR A 52 -17.11 -2.09 -6.05
C TYR A 52 -16.80 -0.68 -6.56
N GLY A 53 -17.03 -0.46 -7.85
CA GLY A 53 -17.08 0.85 -8.48
C GLY A 53 -17.30 0.69 -9.99
N ALA A 54 -18.36 1.26 -10.51
CA ALA A 54 -18.57 1.41 -11.95
C ALA A 54 -17.63 2.52 -12.45
N GLY A 55 -16.36 2.20 -12.70
CA GLY A 55 -15.36 3.14 -13.18
C GLY A 55 -13.95 2.65 -12.94
N ASP A 56 -13.00 3.17 -13.71
CA ASP A 56 -11.58 2.93 -13.53
C ASP A 56 -11.05 3.63 -12.26
N ILE A 57 -9.83 3.32 -11.87
CA ILE A 57 -9.11 3.98 -10.77
C ILE A 57 -7.89 4.66 -11.38
N VAL A 58 -7.72 5.96 -11.10
CA VAL A 58 -6.44 6.64 -11.33
C VAL A 58 -5.53 6.31 -10.16
N THR A 59 -4.48 5.53 -10.42
CA THR A 59 -3.66 4.87 -9.40
C THR A 59 -2.49 5.69 -8.93
N SER A 60 -1.88 6.48 -9.85
CA SER A 60 -0.71 7.30 -9.57
C SER A 60 -0.67 8.52 -10.49
N GLY A 61 0.03 9.56 -10.05
CA GLY A 61 0.34 10.76 -10.83
C GLY A 61 1.81 11.15 -10.65
N TYR A 62 2.46 11.55 -11.74
CA TYR A 62 3.87 11.92 -11.74
C TYR A 62 4.14 13.03 -12.77
N MET A 63 4.94 14.01 -12.40
CA MET A 63 5.42 15.04 -13.32
C MET A 63 6.81 14.66 -13.86
N ASP A 64 6.93 14.54 -15.19
CA ASP A 64 8.22 14.28 -15.83
C ASP A 64 9.09 15.55 -15.89
N ARG A 65 10.38 15.38 -16.21
CA ARG A 65 11.35 16.48 -16.33
C ARG A 65 11.00 17.54 -17.38
N PHE A 66 10.08 17.23 -18.29
CA PHE A 66 9.59 18.16 -19.33
C PHE A 66 8.34 18.91 -18.86
N GLY A 67 7.83 18.60 -17.66
CA GLY A 67 6.64 19.21 -17.07
C GLY A 67 5.33 18.62 -17.55
N ASN A 68 5.34 17.43 -18.17
CA ASN A 68 4.11 16.71 -18.46
C ASN A 68 3.67 15.95 -17.22
N MET A 69 2.36 15.94 -16.97
CA MET A 69 1.76 15.09 -15.96
C MET A 69 1.38 13.72 -16.55
N TRP A 70 1.80 12.65 -15.89
CA TRP A 70 1.45 11.28 -16.24
C TRP A 70 0.50 10.72 -15.19
N PHE A 71 -0.56 10.07 -15.66
CA PHE A 71 -1.59 9.47 -14.80
C PHE A 71 -1.78 8.01 -15.20
N THR A 72 -1.59 7.11 -14.26
CA THR A 72 -1.77 5.66 -14.48
C THR A 72 -3.15 5.21 -14.06
N THR A 73 -3.66 4.16 -14.72
CA THR A 73 -4.99 3.62 -14.43
C THR A 73 -4.98 2.11 -14.37
N LEU A 74 -6.02 1.51 -13.76
CA LEU A 74 -6.14 0.05 -13.68
C LEU A 74 -6.63 -0.59 -14.96
N THR A 75 -7.31 0.12 -15.87
CA THR A 75 -7.91 -0.52 -17.05
C THR A 75 -7.73 0.24 -18.35
N GLU A 76 -7.44 1.54 -18.28
CA GLU A 76 -7.36 2.42 -19.46
C GLU A 76 -5.92 2.76 -19.87
N GLY A 77 -4.90 2.15 -19.23
CA GLY A 77 -3.49 2.43 -19.51
C GLY A 77 -2.97 3.68 -18.84
N VAL A 78 -2.30 4.54 -19.60
CA VAL A 78 -1.62 5.73 -19.09
C VAL A 78 -2.05 6.97 -19.86
N TYR A 79 -2.33 8.06 -19.16
CA TYR A 79 -2.59 9.35 -19.75
C TYR A 79 -1.41 10.30 -19.51
N ARG A 80 -1.00 11.04 -20.54
CA ARG A 80 -0.07 12.17 -20.44
C ARG A 80 -0.82 13.46 -20.69
N PHE A 81 -0.67 14.42 -19.81
CA PHE A 81 -1.16 15.78 -19.95
C PHE A 81 0.01 16.74 -20.16
N ASP A 82 0.04 17.49 -21.25
CA ASP A 82 1.13 18.38 -21.63
C ASP A 82 0.93 19.84 -21.20
N GLY A 83 -0.13 20.10 -20.45
CA GLY A 83 -0.58 21.43 -20.03
C GLY A 83 -1.82 21.91 -20.78
N GLU A 84 -2.11 21.34 -21.96
CA GLU A 84 -3.24 21.72 -22.81
C GLU A 84 -4.20 20.54 -23.03
N LYS A 85 -3.65 19.36 -23.39
CA LYS A 85 -4.44 18.19 -23.79
C LYS A 85 -3.90 16.90 -23.21
N PHE A 86 -4.80 15.92 -23.12
CA PHE A 86 -4.45 14.56 -22.77
C PHE A 86 -4.09 13.74 -24.01
N LYS A 87 -3.10 12.84 -23.85
CA LYS A 87 -2.82 11.74 -24.77
C LYS A 87 -2.89 10.43 -23.97
N ASN A 88 -3.72 9.51 -24.42
CA ASN A 88 -3.82 8.17 -23.85
C ASN A 88 -2.83 7.22 -24.55
N PHE A 89 -2.18 6.36 -23.76
CA PHE A 89 -1.33 5.27 -24.21
C PHE A 89 -1.87 3.96 -23.67
N THR A 90 -2.05 3.02 -24.56
CA THR A 90 -2.60 1.69 -24.27
C THR A 90 -1.68 0.59 -24.86
N VAL A 91 -2.07 -0.66 -24.66
CA VAL A 91 -1.37 -1.79 -25.31
C VAL A 91 -1.35 -1.68 -26.85
N LYS A 92 -2.26 -0.90 -27.46
CA LYS A 92 -2.26 -0.63 -28.91
C LYS A 92 -1.13 0.30 -29.32
N ASP A 93 -0.64 1.12 -28.40
CA ASP A 93 0.47 2.07 -28.59
C ASP A 93 1.81 1.49 -28.13
N GLY A 94 1.83 0.20 -27.75
CA GLY A 94 3.02 -0.52 -27.28
C GLY A 94 3.17 -0.59 -25.76
N LEU A 95 2.29 0.04 -24.98
CA LEU A 95 2.30 -0.09 -23.52
C LEU A 95 2.17 -1.57 -23.12
N CYS A 96 2.93 -2.01 -22.14
CA CYS A 96 3.05 -3.41 -21.76
C CYS A 96 1.75 -4.00 -21.18
N SER A 97 0.95 -3.16 -20.51
CA SER A 97 -0.38 -3.50 -20.01
C SER A 97 -1.23 -2.25 -19.84
N ASN A 98 -2.55 -2.39 -19.92
CA ASN A 98 -3.48 -1.31 -19.54
C ASN A 98 -3.69 -1.23 -18.02
N HIS A 99 -3.24 -2.24 -17.26
CA HIS A 99 -3.28 -2.23 -15.79
C HIS A 99 -1.93 -1.70 -15.28
N VAL A 100 -1.93 -0.43 -14.85
CA VAL A 100 -0.73 0.26 -14.40
C VAL A 100 -0.95 0.84 -13.00
N ASN A 101 -0.12 0.44 -12.05
CA ASN A 101 -0.27 0.83 -10.64
C ASN A 101 0.54 2.08 -10.27
N THR A 102 1.71 2.27 -10.90
CA THR A 102 2.65 3.33 -10.52
C THR A 102 3.47 3.80 -11.69
N VAL A 103 3.99 5.03 -11.60
CA VAL A 103 4.91 5.64 -12.56
C VAL A 103 5.98 6.45 -11.82
N MET A 104 7.19 6.42 -12.34
CA MET A 104 8.30 7.29 -11.96
C MET A 104 9.21 7.56 -13.15
N GLU A 105 10.02 8.60 -13.07
CA GLU A 105 11.11 8.89 -14.00
C GLU A 105 12.44 8.63 -13.29
N ASP A 106 13.36 7.92 -13.96
CA ASP A 106 14.69 7.68 -13.41
C ASP A 106 15.63 8.88 -13.62
N ASN A 107 16.82 8.81 -13.04
CA ASN A 107 17.83 9.86 -13.14
C ASN A 107 18.35 10.10 -14.58
N LYS A 108 18.07 9.19 -15.52
CA LYS A 108 18.42 9.29 -16.95
C LYS A 108 17.27 9.84 -17.80
N GLY A 109 16.05 9.94 -17.26
CA GLY A 109 14.86 10.43 -17.96
C GLY A 109 14.01 9.36 -18.61
N LEU A 110 14.26 8.11 -18.28
CA LEU A 110 13.42 7.01 -18.68
C LEU A 110 12.25 6.89 -17.72
N LEU A 111 11.03 6.86 -18.26
CA LEU A 111 9.84 6.61 -17.45
C LEU A 111 9.69 5.11 -17.20
N TRP A 112 9.34 4.77 -15.96
CA TRP A 112 9.13 3.43 -15.48
C TRP A 112 7.70 3.28 -14.99
N PHE A 113 7.01 2.27 -15.48
CA PHE A 113 5.63 1.95 -15.10
C PHE A 113 5.59 0.58 -14.44
N GLY A 114 4.96 0.48 -13.28
CA GLY A 114 4.67 -0.78 -12.61
C GLY A 114 3.31 -1.31 -13.07
N THR A 115 3.31 -2.48 -13.70
CA THR A 115 2.12 -3.08 -14.29
C THR A 115 1.81 -4.45 -13.68
N ASP A 116 0.66 -5.04 -14.03
CA ASP A 116 0.33 -6.44 -13.70
C ASP A 116 1.18 -7.47 -14.46
N LYS A 117 1.98 -7.02 -15.43
CA LYS A 117 2.88 -7.85 -16.26
C LYS A 117 4.37 -7.57 -16.01
N GLY A 118 4.71 -6.90 -14.92
CA GLY A 118 6.06 -6.48 -14.58
C GLY A 118 6.30 -5.00 -14.80
N LEU A 119 7.52 -4.65 -15.17
CA LEU A 119 7.92 -3.29 -15.43
C LEU A 119 7.77 -2.97 -16.92
N CYS A 120 7.34 -1.75 -17.22
CA CYS A 120 7.31 -1.20 -18.55
C CYS A 120 8.08 0.12 -18.55
N THR A 121 8.98 0.32 -19.49
CA THR A 121 9.72 1.57 -19.62
C THR A 121 9.28 2.33 -20.87
N TYR A 122 9.50 3.65 -20.89
CA TYR A 122 9.20 4.53 -22.01
C TYR A 122 10.29 5.57 -22.20
N ASP A 123 10.93 5.58 -23.36
CA ASP A 123 12.04 6.47 -23.69
C ASP A 123 11.61 7.79 -24.36
N GLY A 124 10.33 8.05 -24.46
CA GLY A 124 9.74 9.17 -25.20
C GLY A 124 9.19 8.76 -26.57
N SER A 125 9.53 7.57 -27.05
CA SER A 125 9.14 7.04 -28.36
C SER A 125 8.60 5.62 -28.28
N ASN A 126 9.27 4.74 -27.54
CA ASN A 126 8.97 3.30 -27.49
C ASN A 126 8.74 2.83 -26.06
N PHE A 127 7.86 1.85 -25.93
CA PHE A 127 7.69 1.08 -24.70
C PHE A 127 8.47 -0.22 -24.76
N GLU A 128 9.12 -0.58 -23.63
CA GLU A 128 9.81 -1.86 -23.48
C GLU A 128 9.36 -2.57 -22.22
N ASN A 129 9.16 -3.89 -22.31
CA ASN A 129 8.79 -4.73 -21.17
C ASN A 129 10.04 -5.32 -20.51
N ILE A 130 10.11 -5.17 -19.18
CA ILE A 130 11.12 -5.80 -18.33
C ILE A 130 10.41 -6.77 -17.39
N SER A 131 10.50 -8.06 -17.70
CA SER A 131 9.88 -9.11 -16.90
C SER A 131 10.63 -9.35 -15.59
N LEU A 132 9.91 -9.47 -14.48
CA LEU A 132 10.47 -9.87 -13.20
C LEU A 132 10.75 -11.39 -13.19
N PRO A 133 11.79 -11.87 -12.49
CA PRO A 133 12.04 -13.29 -12.33
C PRO A 133 10.95 -13.94 -11.46
N LEU A 134 10.23 -14.93 -12.01
CA LEU A 134 9.13 -15.64 -11.34
C LEU A 134 9.56 -16.90 -10.57
N GLU A 135 10.84 -17.17 -10.49
CA GLU A 135 11.40 -18.41 -9.90
C GLU A 135 10.94 -18.65 -8.45
N HIS A 136 10.51 -17.59 -7.78
CA HIS A 136 10.15 -17.61 -6.37
C HIS A 136 8.67 -17.28 -6.10
N SER A 137 7.82 -17.27 -7.13
CA SER A 137 6.38 -17.13 -6.90
C SER A 137 5.88 -18.33 -6.08
N PRO A 138 5.22 -18.12 -4.95
CA PRO A 138 4.68 -19.20 -4.16
C PRO A 138 3.67 -19.99 -4.99
N SER A 139 3.69 -21.33 -4.91
CA SER A 139 2.70 -22.19 -5.57
C SER A 139 1.31 -22.08 -4.97
N VAL A 140 1.24 -21.56 -3.74
CA VAL A 140 0.01 -21.37 -2.95
C VAL A 140 0.03 -19.98 -2.35
N SER A 141 -1.08 -19.26 -2.44
CA SER A 141 -1.23 -17.96 -1.79
C SER A 141 -1.07 -18.11 -0.27
N PRO A 142 -0.16 -17.38 0.36
CA PRO A 142 0.02 -17.43 1.82
C PRO A 142 -1.21 -16.95 2.59
N ILE A 143 -2.08 -16.21 1.92
CA ILE A 143 -3.25 -15.59 2.53
C ILE A 143 -4.49 -16.49 2.40
N THR A 144 -4.73 -17.06 1.22
CA THR A 144 -5.95 -17.83 0.95
C THR A 144 -5.76 -19.33 1.01
N GLY A 145 -4.50 -19.81 1.02
CA GLY A 145 -4.19 -21.24 0.90
C GLY A 145 -4.54 -21.84 -0.46
N LEU A 146 -5.04 -21.03 -1.39
CA LEU A 146 -5.39 -21.45 -2.75
C LEU A 146 -4.17 -21.38 -3.68
N PRO A 147 -4.17 -22.10 -4.81
CA PRO A 147 -3.10 -21.98 -5.80
C PRO A 147 -2.89 -20.51 -6.17
N SER A 148 -1.68 -19.99 -5.94
CA SER A 148 -1.37 -18.62 -6.31
C SER A 148 -1.19 -18.53 -7.82
N ARG A 149 -1.77 -17.48 -8.41
CA ARG A 149 -1.40 -17.13 -9.79
C ARG A 149 0.03 -16.58 -9.74
N LYS A 150 0.88 -17.08 -10.62
CA LYS A 150 2.16 -16.44 -10.88
C LYS A 150 1.86 -15.03 -11.37
N THR A 151 2.24 -14.02 -10.61
CA THR A 151 2.01 -12.62 -10.97
C THR A 151 3.32 -11.86 -10.89
N GLN A 152 3.51 -10.97 -11.83
CA GLN A 152 4.59 -9.99 -11.86
C GLN A 152 4.09 -8.60 -11.46
N GLU A 153 2.89 -8.51 -10.86
CA GLU A 153 2.26 -7.24 -10.57
C GLU A 153 3.10 -6.39 -9.63
N VAL A 154 3.49 -5.24 -10.15
CA VAL A 154 4.31 -4.24 -9.48
C VAL A 154 3.39 -3.17 -8.88
N LEU A 155 3.55 -2.91 -7.59
CA LEU A 155 2.76 -1.92 -6.84
C LEU A 155 3.52 -0.61 -6.62
N SER A 156 4.84 -0.69 -6.47
CA SER A 156 5.67 0.48 -6.19
C SER A 156 7.07 0.35 -6.81
N ILE A 157 7.64 1.47 -7.21
CA ILE A 157 9.00 1.58 -7.77
C ILE A 157 9.62 2.85 -7.20
N ILE A 158 10.85 2.76 -6.75
CA ILE A 158 11.72 3.92 -6.52
C ILE A 158 13.10 3.66 -7.13
N GLN A 159 13.82 4.74 -7.48
CA GLN A 159 15.25 4.70 -7.68
C GLN A 159 15.93 5.40 -6.51
N ASP A 160 16.84 4.72 -5.81
CA ASP A 160 17.57 5.28 -4.69
C ASP A 160 18.67 6.24 -5.18
N LYS A 161 19.28 6.98 -4.24
CA LYS A 161 20.35 7.93 -4.54
C LYS A 161 21.59 7.30 -5.16
N GLN A 162 21.74 5.98 -5.07
CA GLN A 162 22.84 5.21 -5.69
C GLN A 162 22.49 4.75 -7.11
N GLY A 163 21.27 5.04 -7.58
CA GLY A 163 20.76 4.66 -8.90
C GLY A 163 20.18 3.24 -8.94
N ILE A 164 20.02 2.58 -7.82
CA ILE A 164 19.44 1.25 -7.71
C ILE A 164 17.92 1.36 -7.67
N PHE A 165 17.24 0.50 -8.42
CA PHE A 165 15.80 0.42 -8.38
C PHE A 165 15.34 -0.56 -7.30
N TRP A 166 14.32 -0.17 -6.57
CA TRP A 166 13.62 -1.00 -5.60
C TRP A 166 12.16 -1.14 -6.05
N ILE A 167 11.73 -2.38 -6.22
CA ILE A 167 10.44 -2.72 -6.83
C ILE A 167 9.63 -3.53 -5.82
N GLY A 168 8.47 -3.03 -5.46
CA GLY A 168 7.51 -3.71 -4.59
C GLY A 168 6.44 -4.42 -5.40
N THR A 169 6.10 -5.66 -5.01
CA THR A 169 5.14 -6.50 -5.73
C THR A 169 3.99 -6.97 -4.85
N ILE A 170 2.92 -7.43 -5.50
CA ILE A 170 1.74 -7.95 -4.80
C ILE A 170 1.94 -9.35 -4.18
N ALA A 171 2.95 -10.12 -4.62
CA ALA A 171 3.03 -11.53 -4.21
C ALA A 171 4.45 -12.06 -4.00
N THR A 172 5.46 -11.40 -4.55
CA THR A 172 6.84 -11.93 -4.60
C THR A 172 7.83 -11.15 -3.75
N GLY A 173 7.33 -10.25 -2.91
CA GLY A 173 8.14 -9.39 -2.04
C GLY A 173 8.71 -8.19 -2.78
N ALA A 174 9.96 -7.88 -2.53
CA ALA A 174 10.69 -6.78 -3.15
C ALA A 174 11.82 -7.29 -4.06
N TYR A 175 12.10 -6.53 -5.10
CA TYR A 175 13.29 -6.72 -5.93
C TYR A 175 14.19 -5.49 -5.86
N ARG A 176 15.49 -5.75 -5.83
CA ARG A 176 16.54 -4.78 -6.10
C ARG A 176 17.01 -5.01 -7.53
N TYR A 177 17.09 -3.95 -8.34
CA TYR A 177 17.56 -4.01 -9.73
C TYR A 177 18.64 -2.97 -9.95
N ASP A 178 19.82 -3.38 -10.40
CA ASP A 178 20.98 -2.50 -10.62
C ASP A 178 21.15 -2.07 -12.09
N GLY A 179 20.17 -2.38 -12.92
CA GLY A 179 20.18 -2.13 -14.37
C GLY A 179 20.53 -3.37 -15.18
N GLU A 180 21.06 -4.43 -14.54
CA GLU A 180 21.44 -5.68 -15.21
C GLU A 180 20.79 -6.90 -14.53
N THR A 181 20.84 -6.96 -13.19
CA THR A 181 20.41 -8.12 -12.41
C THR A 181 19.34 -7.79 -11.38
N PHE A 182 18.40 -8.73 -11.21
CA PHE A 182 17.43 -8.68 -10.15
C PHE A 182 17.89 -9.51 -8.95
N THR A 183 17.86 -8.91 -7.77
CA THR A 183 18.02 -9.61 -6.49
C THR A 183 16.71 -9.52 -5.73
N SER A 184 16.18 -10.64 -5.28
CA SER A 184 14.86 -10.69 -4.64
C SER A 184 15.00 -10.74 -3.11
N TYR A 185 14.15 -9.97 -2.43
CA TYR A 185 14.09 -9.81 -0.98
C TYR A 185 12.65 -9.95 -0.46
N LEU A 186 12.50 -10.17 0.84
CA LEU A 186 11.21 -10.21 1.54
C LEU A 186 10.24 -11.22 0.91
N ARG A 187 10.77 -12.37 0.47
CA ARG A 187 10.02 -13.44 -0.18
C ARG A 187 9.25 -14.26 0.84
N TYR A 188 8.14 -14.81 0.38
CA TYR A 188 7.47 -15.89 1.11
C TYR A 188 8.24 -17.20 0.91
N GLU A 189 8.81 -17.74 1.98
CA GLU A 189 9.63 -18.97 1.94
C GLU A 189 8.81 -20.26 2.08
N GLY A 190 7.50 -20.23 1.88
CA GLY A 190 6.65 -21.43 1.94
C GLY A 190 6.40 -21.98 3.35
N ARG A 191 6.88 -21.35 4.38
CA ARG A 191 6.59 -21.73 5.76
C ARG A 191 5.35 -20.99 6.21
N ILE A 192 4.26 -21.73 6.44
CA ILE A 192 3.15 -21.23 7.28
C ILE A 192 3.75 -21.07 8.66
N GLN A 193 4.19 -19.90 8.98
CA GLN A 193 4.67 -19.63 10.33
C GLN A 193 3.46 -19.38 11.23
N PRO A 194 3.58 -19.73 12.51
CA PRO A 194 2.54 -19.45 13.48
C PRO A 194 2.19 -17.96 13.51
N ARG A 195 1.09 -17.61 14.15
CA ARG A 195 0.48 -16.28 14.39
C ARG A 195 1.40 -15.07 14.53
N ASP A 196 2.70 -15.31 14.69
CA ASP A 196 3.74 -14.32 14.90
C ASP A 196 4.53 -13.92 13.64
N SER A 197 4.18 -14.49 12.49
CA SER A 197 4.94 -14.27 11.26
C SER A 197 4.39 -13.10 10.50
N VAL A 198 5.29 -12.22 10.26
CA VAL A 198 5.13 -11.05 9.45
C VAL A 198 5.11 -11.47 7.98
N TYR A 199 3.99 -11.30 7.30
CA TYR A 199 3.88 -11.53 5.86
C TYR A 199 4.36 -10.29 5.10
N ASN A 200 5.60 -10.32 4.63
CA ASN A 200 6.22 -9.18 3.94
C ASN A 200 6.13 -9.25 2.41
N ASN A 201 5.34 -10.15 1.86
CA ASN A 201 5.35 -10.43 0.43
C ASN A 201 4.49 -9.52 -0.44
N VAL A 202 3.61 -8.70 0.16
CA VAL A 202 2.90 -7.62 -0.53
C VAL A 202 3.55 -6.30 -0.15
N ILE A 203 4.41 -5.78 -1.01
CA ILE A 203 5.11 -4.52 -0.77
C ILE A 203 4.33 -3.39 -1.45
N GLN A 204 3.58 -2.66 -0.64
CA GLN A 204 2.67 -1.63 -1.11
C GLN A 204 3.36 -0.31 -1.44
N SER A 205 4.33 0.09 -0.61
CA SER A 205 5.06 1.34 -0.80
C SER A 205 6.51 1.17 -0.35
N ILE A 206 7.39 1.96 -0.98
CA ILE A 206 8.82 1.97 -0.67
C ILE A 206 9.28 3.43 -0.56
N VAL A 207 10.15 3.72 0.41
CA VAL A 207 10.74 5.05 0.58
C VAL A 207 12.20 4.94 1.05
N GLU A 208 13.06 5.82 0.56
CA GLU A 208 14.46 5.96 1.01
C GLU A 208 14.56 7.08 2.05
N ASP A 209 15.20 6.82 3.20
CA ASP A 209 15.47 7.86 4.20
C ASP A 209 16.74 8.67 3.89
N ASN A 210 17.10 9.61 4.77
CA ASN A 210 18.26 10.46 4.59
C ASN A 210 19.59 9.72 4.82
N ASP A 211 19.54 8.60 5.52
CA ASP A 211 20.70 7.73 5.81
C ASP A 211 20.88 6.64 4.75
N ASN A 212 20.13 6.71 3.64
CA ASN A 212 20.07 5.76 2.51
C ASN A 212 19.54 4.37 2.93
N ASN A 213 18.79 4.27 4.02
CA ASN A 213 18.06 3.05 4.29
C ASN A 213 16.79 2.99 3.43
N ILE A 214 16.43 1.79 3.01
CA ILE A 214 15.21 1.54 2.26
C ILE A 214 14.15 1.00 3.20
N TRP A 215 12.98 1.62 3.17
CA TRP A 215 11.86 1.26 3.99
C TRP A 215 10.73 0.69 3.13
N PHE A 216 10.23 -0.46 3.52
CA PHE A 216 9.18 -1.19 2.83
C PHE A 216 7.94 -1.25 3.71
N THR A 217 6.77 -0.99 3.13
CA THR A 217 5.50 -1.16 3.82
C THR A 217 4.77 -2.38 3.29
N SER A 218 4.11 -3.12 4.18
CA SER A 218 3.35 -4.30 3.81
C SER A 218 1.86 -4.12 4.04
N GLN A 219 1.07 -4.45 3.02
CA GLN A 219 -0.39 -4.47 3.10
C GLN A 219 -0.92 -5.74 3.81
N THR A 220 -0.09 -6.76 4.00
CA THR A 220 -0.49 -8.07 4.51
C THR A 220 0.14 -8.41 5.86
N HIS A 221 -0.15 -7.59 6.88
CA HIS A 221 0.34 -7.80 8.25
C HIS A 221 1.87 -7.77 8.42
N GLY A 222 2.60 -7.31 7.41
CA GLY A 222 4.07 -7.23 7.41
C GLY A 222 4.63 -6.04 8.19
N GLY A 223 3.81 -5.07 8.54
CA GLY A 223 4.27 -3.85 9.20
C GLY A 223 5.20 -3.02 8.32
N ILE A 224 6.25 -2.51 8.93
CA ILE A 224 7.28 -1.70 8.28
C ILE A 224 8.61 -2.45 8.36
N THR A 225 9.31 -2.59 7.23
CA THR A 225 10.63 -3.21 7.19
C THR A 225 11.67 -2.22 6.70
N LYS A 226 12.73 -2.02 7.48
CA LYS A 226 13.89 -1.20 7.14
C LYS A 226 15.03 -2.09 6.66
N TYR A 227 15.71 -1.70 5.58
CA TYR A 227 16.95 -2.27 5.10
C TYR A 227 18.07 -1.22 5.15
N ASP A 228 19.13 -1.48 5.90
CA ASP A 228 20.28 -0.57 6.08
C ASP A 228 21.45 -0.84 5.12
N GLY A 229 21.22 -1.64 4.08
CA GLY A 229 22.23 -2.10 3.14
C GLY A 229 22.85 -3.44 3.54
N LYS A 230 22.61 -3.95 4.76
CA LYS A 230 23.16 -5.19 5.30
C LYS A 230 22.11 -6.06 5.97
N VAL A 231 21.24 -5.46 6.80
CA VAL A 231 20.30 -6.16 7.66
C VAL A 231 18.88 -5.61 7.45
N PHE A 232 17.92 -6.52 7.46
CA PHE A 232 16.51 -6.17 7.52
C PHE A 232 16.06 -6.11 8.98
N THR A 233 15.46 -5.00 9.38
CA THR A 233 14.80 -4.81 10.68
C THR A 233 13.31 -4.62 10.43
N ASN A 234 12.47 -5.47 11.01
CA ASN A 234 11.03 -5.36 10.91
C ASN A 234 10.43 -4.74 12.16
N TYR A 235 9.46 -3.86 11.98
CA TYR A 235 8.67 -3.22 13.02
C TYR A 235 7.19 -3.62 12.82
N ASN A 236 6.54 -4.04 13.88
CA ASN A 236 5.16 -4.55 13.88
C ASN A 236 4.46 -4.27 15.22
N LEU A 237 3.24 -4.81 15.41
CA LEU A 237 2.47 -4.65 16.66
C LEU A 237 3.24 -5.04 17.92
N LYS A 238 4.16 -6.02 17.86
CA LYS A 238 4.97 -6.42 19.02
C LYS A 238 5.99 -5.36 19.40
N ASP A 239 6.44 -4.57 18.42
CA ASP A 239 7.36 -3.45 18.59
C ASP A 239 6.61 -2.15 18.92
N GLY A 240 5.29 -2.23 19.06
CA GLY A 240 4.43 -1.11 19.43
C GLY A 240 3.82 -0.33 18.27
N LEU A 241 3.94 -0.77 17.01
CA LEU A 241 3.16 -0.16 15.93
C LEU A 241 1.66 -0.29 16.20
N PRO A 242 0.83 0.69 15.79
CA PRO A 242 -0.62 0.62 16.00
C PRO A 242 -1.31 -0.35 15.02
N ASP A 243 -0.64 -0.67 13.89
CA ASP A 243 -1.15 -1.54 12.83
C ASP A 243 0.00 -2.27 12.14
N ASN A 244 -0.28 -3.45 11.58
CA ASN A 244 0.64 -4.20 10.71
C ASN A 244 0.31 -4.03 9.23
N MET A 245 -0.80 -3.40 8.89
CA MET A 245 -1.22 -3.17 7.50
C MET A 245 -0.94 -1.71 7.14
N ILE A 246 0.18 -1.51 6.43
CA ILE A 246 0.68 -0.17 6.08
C ILE A 246 0.52 0.04 4.57
N PHE A 247 -0.28 1.03 4.21
CA PHE A 247 -0.72 1.27 2.84
C PHE A 247 0.18 2.22 2.05
N SER A 248 0.78 3.18 2.73
CA SER A 248 1.54 4.23 2.06
C SER A 248 2.74 4.67 2.89
N SER A 249 3.74 5.21 2.24
CA SER A 249 4.89 5.84 2.88
C SER A 249 5.27 7.12 2.15
N PHE A 250 5.82 8.06 2.90
CA PHE A 250 6.26 9.36 2.37
C PHE A 250 7.44 9.87 3.19
N LYS A 251 8.35 10.58 2.54
CA LYS A 251 9.42 11.34 3.21
C LYS A 251 9.18 12.82 3.02
N ASP A 252 9.04 13.55 4.11
CA ASP A 252 8.91 15.00 4.06
C ASP A 252 10.26 15.71 3.81
N THR A 253 10.21 17.01 3.56
CA THR A 253 11.41 17.83 3.29
C THR A 253 12.38 17.92 4.47
N ASP A 254 11.90 17.68 5.69
CA ASP A 254 12.73 17.61 6.90
C ASP A 254 13.39 16.22 7.09
N GLY A 255 13.03 15.27 6.23
CA GLY A 255 13.54 13.89 6.25
C GLY A 255 12.81 12.97 7.22
N ASN A 256 11.66 13.39 7.79
CA ASN A 256 10.83 12.51 8.57
C ASN A 256 10.09 11.55 7.62
N LEU A 257 9.90 10.30 8.05
CA LEU A 257 9.08 9.35 7.32
C LEU A 257 7.66 9.32 7.90
N TRP A 258 6.70 9.20 7.01
CA TRP A 258 5.28 9.11 7.32
C TRP A 258 4.73 7.81 6.73
N PHE A 259 3.88 7.12 7.49
CA PHE A 259 3.29 5.85 7.08
C PHE A 259 1.79 5.87 7.36
N GLY A 260 1.02 5.60 6.32
CA GLY A 260 -0.43 5.49 6.41
C GLY A 260 -0.86 4.06 6.68
N THR A 261 -1.68 3.84 7.69
CA THR A 261 -2.20 2.52 8.04
C THR A 261 -3.54 2.22 7.38
N LEU A 262 -3.96 0.96 7.46
CA LEU A 262 -5.28 0.56 7.00
C LEU A 262 -6.40 1.06 7.93
N ASP A 263 -6.27 0.84 9.24
CA ASP A 263 -7.38 1.05 10.18
C ASP A 263 -7.01 1.89 11.42
N ASN A 264 -5.73 2.24 11.61
CA ASN A 264 -5.25 2.85 12.86
C ASN A 264 -4.50 4.18 12.68
N GLY A 265 -4.87 4.94 11.64
CA GLY A 265 -4.40 6.31 11.45
C GLY A 265 -2.99 6.42 10.90
N LEU A 266 -2.22 7.36 11.42
CA LEU A 266 -0.94 7.81 10.88
C LEU A 266 0.21 7.49 11.82
N ILE A 267 1.34 7.10 11.23
CA ILE A 267 2.61 6.88 11.91
C ILE A 267 3.63 7.86 11.36
N SER A 268 4.42 8.50 12.22
CA SER A 268 5.65 9.17 11.80
C SER A 268 6.88 8.49 12.41
N TYR A 269 8.00 8.56 11.68
CA TYR A 269 9.31 8.14 12.17
C TYR A 269 10.29 9.29 12.03
N LYS A 270 10.81 9.74 13.17
CA LYS A 270 11.73 10.88 13.28
C LYS A 270 12.89 10.54 14.19
N LYS A 271 14.11 10.63 13.71
CA LYS A 271 15.34 10.44 14.50
C LYS A 271 15.33 9.15 15.35
N GLY A 272 14.87 8.04 14.78
CA GLY A 272 14.83 6.76 15.47
C GLY A 272 13.57 6.50 16.31
N ILE A 273 12.62 7.43 16.35
CA ILE A 273 11.43 7.35 17.19
C ILE A 273 10.18 7.29 16.32
N PHE A 274 9.31 6.30 16.57
CA PHE A 274 7.97 6.25 16.03
C PHE A 274 7.00 7.06 16.90
N SER A 275 6.11 7.81 16.26
CA SER A 275 5.00 8.52 16.90
C SER A 275 3.69 8.16 16.19
N TYR A 276 2.59 8.09 16.95
CA TYR A 276 1.29 7.64 16.45
C TYR A 276 0.23 8.71 16.65
N PHE A 277 -0.55 8.94 15.61
CA PHE A 277 -1.61 9.94 15.58
C PHE A 277 -2.95 9.26 15.42
N LYS A 278 -3.62 8.99 16.56
CA LYS A 278 -4.95 8.36 16.60
C LYS A 278 -6.09 9.32 16.25
N GLU A 279 -5.85 10.61 16.35
CA GLU A 279 -6.83 11.68 16.10
C GLU A 279 -7.29 11.72 14.65
N ALA A 280 -6.48 11.16 13.74
CA ALA A 280 -6.93 10.75 12.44
C ALA A 280 -7.44 9.31 12.56
N ASP A 281 -8.66 9.11 13.02
CA ASP A 281 -9.36 7.80 13.02
C ASP A 281 -9.69 7.38 11.57
N TRP A 282 -8.71 7.56 10.71
CA TRP A 282 -8.80 7.41 9.27
C TRP A 282 -8.39 6.04 8.85
N GLN A 283 -9.22 5.51 7.99
CA GLN A 283 -8.98 4.23 7.36
C GLN A 283 -8.30 4.43 5.99
N MET A 284 -7.38 3.54 5.66
CA MET A 284 -6.68 3.48 4.37
C MET A 284 -6.04 4.80 3.96
N ILE A 285 -5.13 5.33 4.79
CA ILE A 285 -4.31 6.48 4.37
C ILE A 285 -3.46 6.04 3.17
N SER A 286 -3.77 6.59 2.01
CA SER A 286 -3.30 6.10 0.71
C SER A 286 -2.26 7.00 0.05
N CYS A 287 -2.26 8.29 0.36
CA CYS A 287 -1.38 9.24 -0.30
C CYS A 287 -1.05 10.45 0.57
N PHE A 288 0.08 11.04 0.24
CA PHE A 288 0.64 12.21 0.89
C PHE A 288 1.08 13.23 -0.16
N TYR A 289 1.05 14.49 0.22
CA TYR A 289 1.65 15.59 -0.53
C TYR A 289 2.14 16.63 0.46
N GLN A 290 3.37 17.15 0.27
CA GLN A 290 3.86 18.26 1.06
C GLN A 290 3.86 19.53 0.21
N THR A 291 3.13 20.55 0.70
CA THR A 291 3.09 21.84 0.02
C THR A 291 4.44 22.55 0.09
N PRO A 292 4.73 23.51 -0.80
CA PRO A 292 5.94 24.33 -0.71
C PRO A 292 6.08 25.10 0.62
N SER A 293 4.97 25.36 1.31
CA SER A 293 4.97 25.95 2.65
C SER A 293 5.25 24.97 3.79
N GLY A 294 5.51 23.70 3.48
CA GLY A 294 5.83 22.63 4.44
C GLY A 294 4.63 21.91 5.05
N LYS A 295 3.40 22.28 4.71
CA LYS A 295 2.20 21.57 5.20
C LYS A 295 2.10 20.20 4.58
N LEU A 296 1.94 19.17 5.41
CA LEU A 296 1.72 17.81 4.96
C LEU A 296 0.22 17.57 4.73
N TRP A 297 -0.16 17.33 3.50
CA TRP A 297 -1.52 16.91 3.12
C TRP A 297 -1.59 15.39 3.09
N ILE A 298 -2.74 14.87 3.52
CA ILE A 298 -2.97 13.44 3.72
C ILE A 298 -4.30 13.09 3.09
N GLY A 299 -4.31 12.07 2.25
CA GLY A 299 -5.51 11.55 1.59
C GLY A 299 -5.79 10.11 1.96
N SER A 300 -7.06 9.74 1.94
CA SER A 300 -7.57 8.40 2.22
C SER A 300 -8.21 7.79 0.99
N PHE A 301 -8.11 6.46 0.86
CA PHE A 301 -8.87 5.70 -0.13
C PHE A 301 -10.26 5.30 0.39
N ARG A 302 -10.80 6.08 1.32
CA ARG A 302 -12.16 6.01 1.86
C ARG A 302 -12.87 7.34 1.63
N GLU A 303 -14.09 7.46 2.13
CA GLU A 303 -14.91 8.67 2.00
C GLU A 303 -14.51 9.79 2.99
N GLU A 304 -13.24 9.82 3.42
CA GLU A 304 -12.70 10.87 4.28
C GLU A 304 -12.19 12.04 3.46
N PRO A 305 -12.31 13.28 3.99
CA PRO A 305 -11.79 14.48 3.33
C PRO A 305 -10.24 14.48 3.35
N VAL A 306 -9.63 15.28 2.48
CA VAL A 306 -8.19 15.59 2.61
C VAL A 306 -7.95 16.39 3.88
N LEU A 307 -6.96 15.97 4.68
CA LEU A 307 -6.48 16.79 5.80
C LEU A 307 -5.09 17.34 5.53
N TRP A 308 -4.73 18.35 6.29
CA TRP A 308 -3.35 18.80 6.40
C TRP A 308 -2.91 18.84 7.87
N PHE A 309 -1.65 18.50 8.09
CA PHE A 309 -1.00 18.50 9.39
C PHE A 309 -0.22 19.80 9.56
N ASP A 310 -0.43 20.52 10.68
CA ASP A 310 0.25 21.78 11.00
C ASP A 310 1.47 21.61 11.91
N GLY A 311 1.79 20.37 12.28
CA GLY A 311 2.84 20.03 13.25
C GLY A 311 2.28 19.61 14.61
N GLU A 312 1.02 19.94 14.91
CA GLU A 312 0.37 19.63 16.19
C GLU A 312 -0.95 18.88 15.98
N LYS A 313 -1.76 19.30 15.02
CA LYS A 313 -3.10 18.74 14.78
C LYS A 313 -3.40 18.62 13.28
N PHE A 314 -4.46 17.84 12.98
CA PHE A 314 -5.00 17.67 11.64
C PHE A 314 -6.15 18.62 11.40
N ASN A 315 -6.13 19.29 10.27
CA ASN A 315 -7.13 20.26 9.85
C ASN A 315 -7.69 19.85 8.49
N PRO A 316 -9.03 19.95 8.25
CA PRO A 316 -9.56 19.65 6.94
C PRO A 316 -9.09 20.68 5.90
N VAL A 317 -8.74 20.19 4.72
CA VAL A 317 -8.52 21.06 3.55
C VAL A 317 -9.89 21.44 3.01
N SER A 318 -10.20 22.74 2.98
CA SER A 318 -11.43 23.24 2.40
C SER A 318 -11.19 23.59 0.94
N PHE A 319 -11.96 22.97 0.05
CA PHE A 319 -12.05 23.35 -1.35
C PHE A 319 -13.37 24.11 -1.54
N ASP A 320 -13.34 25.23 -2.26
CA ASP A 320 -14.54 26.05 -2.51
C ASP A 320 -15.44 25.41 -3.55
N THR A 321 -15.85 24.17 -3.31
CA THR A 321 -16.73 23.40 -4.18
C THR A 321 -17.62 22.47 -3.37
N ASN A 322 -18.77 22.06 -3.98
CA ASN A 322 -19.61 20.99 -3.46
C ASN A 322 -19.00 19.58 -3.66
N ASN A 323 -17.85 19.49 -4.35
CA ASN A 323 -17.18 18.23 -4.63
C ASN A 323 -16.30 17.82 -3.45
N LYS A 324 -16.57 16.65 -2.89
CA LYS A 324 -15.73 16.05 -1.88
C LYS A 324 -14.58 15.34 -2.58
N LEU A 325 -13.33 15.71 -2.26
CA LEU A 325 -12.15 14.92 -2.62
C LEU A 325 -12.04 13.75 -1.63
N VAL A 326 -12.52 12.60 -2.06
CA VAL A 326 -12.56 11.35 -1.28
C VAL A 326 -12.06 10.20 -2.14
N GLU A 327 -11.75 9.06 -1.52
CA GLU A 327 -11.29 7.84 -2.20
C GLU A 327 -10.02 8.07 -3.05
N LEU A 328 -9.11 8.89 -2.56
CA LEU A 328 -7.89 9.27 -3.26
C LEU A 328 -6.85 8.16 -3.25
N ARG A 329 -6.06 8.08 -4.32
CA ARG A 329 -4.91 7.20 -4.47
C ARG A 329 -3.60 7.95 -4.57
N PHE A 330 -3.62 9.16 -5.11
CA PHE A 330 -2.43 9.99 -5.21
C PHE A 330 -2.75 11.48 -5.08
N MET A 331 -1.71 12.24 -4.75
CA MET A 331 -1.59 13.67 -4.91
C MET A 331 -0.24 13.95 -5.57
N ALA A 332 -0.20 14.84 -6.56
CA ALA A 332 1.04 15.23 -7.25
C ALA A 332 0.98 16.69 -7.68
N GLU A 333 2.11 17.37 -7.69
CA GLU A 333 2.22 18.77 -8.11
C GLU A 333 2.67 18.86 -9.56
N ASP A 334 2.07 19.79 -10.34
CA ASP A 334 2.55 20.13 -11.68
C ASP A 334 3.54 21.30 -11.65
N LYS A 335 4.13 21.61 -12.80
CA LYS A 335 5.16 22.66 -12.94
C LYS A 335 4.67 24.08 -12.62
N GLU A 336 3.37 24.30 -12.64
CA GLU A 336 2.72 25.56 -12.25
C GLU A 336 2.42 25.62 -10.74
N GLY A 337 2.69 24.55 -9.98
CA GLY A 337 2.38 24.45 -8.55
C GLY A 337 0.94 24.06 -8.26
N ASN A 338 0.18 23.57 -9.24
CA ASN A 338 -1.15 23.06 -8.99
C ASN A 338 -1.07 21.62 -8.47
N VAL A 339 -1.96 21.27 -7.56
CA VAL A 339 -2.03 19.93 -7.00
C VAL A 339 -3.08 19.10 -7.72
N TRP A 340 -2.66 17.97 -8.26
CA TRP A 340 -3.52 16.99 -8.89
C TRP A 340 -3.92 15.90 -7.90
N PHE A 341 -5.16 15.49 -7.99
CA PHE A 341 -5.77 14.44 -7.17
C PHE A 341 -6.41 13.40 -8.06
N GLY A 342 -6.17 12.14 -7.79
CA GLY A 342 -6.83 11.06 -8.48
C GLY A 342 -7.13 9.87 -7.58
N GLY A 343 -8.09 9.06 -7.99
CA GLY A 343 -8.55 7.94 -7.20
C GLY A 343 -9.65 7.12 -7.87
N ARG A 344 -10.58 6.60 -7.06
CA ARG A 344 -11.67 5.75 -7.51
C ARG A 344 -12.63 6.47 -8.46
N SER A 345 -13.36 5.71 -9.26
CA SER A 345 -14.34 6.21 -10.23
C SER A 345 -13.73 7.14 -11.28
N SER A 346 -12.46 6.91 -11.61
CA SER A 346 -11.67 7.70 -12.59
C SER A 346 -11.52 9.17 -12.22
N ILE A 347 -11.78 9.56 -10.97
CA ILE A 347 -11.69 10.98 -10.58
C ILE A 347 -10.29 11.53 -10.89
N LEU A 348 -10.26 12.73 -11.45
CA LEU A 348 -9.06 13.50 -11.71
C LEU A 348 -9.38 14.99 -11.54
N TYR A 349 -8.82 15.58 -10.49
CA TYR A 349 -9.00 17.00 -10.17
C TYR A 349 -7.67 17.72 -10.14
N ARG A 350 -7.69 19.02 -10.43
CA ARG A 350 -6.55 19.93 -10.27
C ARG A 350 -6.94 21.14 -9.43
N TYR A 351 -6.16 21.42 -8.42
CA TYR A 351 -6.31 22.57 -7.53
C TYR A 351 -5.19 23.57 -7.74
N ASP A 352 -5.51 24.83 -8.05
CA ASP A 352 -4.56 25.91 -8.30
C ASP A 352 -4.30 26.81 -7.09
N GLY A 353 -4.76 26.39 -5.91
CA GLY A 353 -4.71 27.18 -4.67
C GLY A 353 -5.98 27.99 -4.43
N LYS A 354 -6.91 28.05 -5.40
CA LYS A 354 -8.19 28.78 -5.32
C LYS A 354 -9.36 27.93 -5.80
N GLU A 355 -9.25 27.35 -6.97
CA GLU A 355 -10.32 26.59 -7.63
C GLU A 355 -9.92 25.13 -7.79
N LEU A 356 -10.88 24.23 -7.56
CA LEU A 356 -10.76 22.81 -7.83
C LEU A 356 -11.45 22.49 -9.16
N LYS A 357 -10.66 22.25 -10.20
CA LYS A 357 -11.15 21.96 -11.56
C LYS A 357 -11.25 20.45 -11.78
N ASP A 358 -12.39 20.01 -12.32
CA ASP A 358 -12.66 18.61 -12.66
C ASP A 358 -12.15 18.28 -14.07
N PHE A 359 -11.28 17.28 -14.17
CA PHE A 359 -10.73 16.73 -15.42
C PHE A 359 -11.20 15.30 -15.69
N THR A 360 -12.11 14.79 -14.89
CA THR A 360 -12.57 13.38 -14.97
C THR A 360 -13.19 13.06 -16.34
N GLN A 361 -13.95 13.98 -16.90
CA GLN A 361 -14.61 13.80 -18.20
C GLN A 361 -13.66 14.05 -19.37
N LEU A 362 -12.79 15.07 -19.30
CA LEU A 362 -11.85 15.43 -20.37
C LEU A 362 -10.88 14.29 -20.71
N LYS A 363 -10.62 13.42 -19.77
CA LYS A 363 -9.83 12.22 -19.93
C LYS A 363 -10.46 11.19 -20.89
N ARG A 364 -11.79 11.22 -21.05
CA ARG A 364 -12.57 10.24 -21.83
C ARG A 364 -12.85 10.69 -23.27
N ASP A 365 -12.76 11.99 -23.53
CA ASP A 365 -13.16 12.61 -24.81
C ASP A 365 -12.01 12.71 -25.82
N ASN A 366 -10.81 12.21 -25.51
CA ASN A 366 -9.62 12.14 -26.34
C ASN A 366 -9.22 10.70 -26.58
#